data_41dc5e944a7e9d423c03a08309ae7c85
#
_entry.id   41dc5e944a7e9d423c03a08309ae7c85
#
_cell.length_a   1.000
_cell.length_b   1.000
_cell.length_c   1.000
_cell.angle_alpha   90.00
_cell.angle_beta   90.00
_cell.angle_gamma   90.00
#
_symmetry.space_group_name_H-M   'P 1'
#
loop_
_entity.id
_entity.type
_entity.pdbx_description
1 polymer ?
#
loop_
_entity_poly.entity_id
_entity_poly.type
_entity_poly.pdbx_seq_one_letter_code
_entity_poly.pdbx_strand_id
1 'polypeptide(L)'
;VTETSFGLTASALAMTSMLSSAGNPSARTFVYVSAATAGAIDTYSMDAKTGSLKRVSSFDAGKMVMPMTVSADKKHLYAVIRSQPYRVLTLAIDPATGKLSQEAVAALPDSMPYVSTGPSGRLLFTASYGGNKIAVLPIGRDGLVTDGIRQMILTGRNAHSIVSDRTGRYVFATNLGSDVVLQFVLNPETGMLEANDPPEIATKPGFGPRHIIVSPDNKSVYVLTELTGHVIHYALDTAKGTLSEVESVKSVPDDAGLFPGIAPPAPAAFNATAPVAVQADDGKPKVWAADIGITSNGQFLYTTERTTSRIALFQVAAGEGKLTYVTNYPTEQQPRGIRIDPSGRFLVASGEKSDRLSVYAIDQASGVLTPVGRYPVNAGANWIEIVTLP
;
A
#
# COMPACT_ATOMS: atom_id res chain seq x y z
N VAL A 1 -3.17 -55.55 -77.85
CA VAL A 1 -3.62 -55.51 -76.48
C VAL A 1 -3.15 -54.20 -75.87
N THR A 2 -4.03 -53.23 -75.85
CA THR A 2 -3.80 -51.84 -75.34
C THR A 2 -4.83 -51.61 -74.26
N GLU A 3 -4.38 -51.42 -73.04
CA GLU A 3 -5.21 -50.97 -71.93
C GLU A 3 -5.11 -49.42 -71.81
N THR A 4 -6.24 -48.79 -71.85
CA THR A 4 -6.45 -47.37 -71.58
C THR A 4 -6.89 -47.16 -70.15
N SER A 5 -6.10 -46.43 -69.34
CA SER A 5 -6.50 -46.06 -67.99
C SER A 5 -7.09 -44.66 -67.99
N PHE A 6 -8.28 -44.53 -67.45
CA PHE A 6 -8.99 -43.28 -67.19
C PHE A 6 -8.50 -42.69 -65.85
N GLY A 7 -7.98 -41.47 -65.88
CA GLY A 7 -7.65 -40.72 -64.68
C GLY A 7 -8.86 -39.91 -64.19
N LEU A 8 -9.24 -40.13 -62.92
CA LEU A 8 -10.21 -39.32 -62.20
C LEU A 8 -9.44 -38.24 -61.45
N THR A 9 -9.69 -36.98 -61.78
CA THR A 9 -9.27 -35.81 -61.01
C THR A 9 -10.26 -35.51 -59.92
N ALA A 10 -9.87 -35.71 -58.66
CA ALA A 10 -10.63 -35.27 -57.51
C ALA A 10 -10.24 -33.82 -57.16
N SER A 11 -11.18 -32.88 -57.31
CA SER A 11 -11.08 -31.54 -56.81
C SER A 11 -11.32 -31.52 -55.29
N ALA A 12 -10.28 -31.24 -54.50
CA ALA A 12 -10.41 -31.03 -53.08
C ALA A 12 -10.79 -29.56 -52.84
N LEU A 13 -12.01 -29.30 -52.38
CA LEU A 13 -12.41 -28.01 -51.83
C LEU A 13 -11.69 -27.82 -50.48
N ALA A 14 -10.74 -26.88 -50.43
CA ALA A 14 -10.17 -26.44 -49.14
C ALA A 14 -11.18 -25.52 -48.44
N MET A 15 -11.89 -26.05 -47.43
CA MET A 15 -12.58 -25.21 -46.44
C MET A 15 -11.54 -24.58 -45.52
N THR A 16 -11.25 -23.32 -45.73
CA THR A 16 -10.49 -22.50 -44.82
C THR A 16 -11.38 -22.15 -43.62
N SER A 17 -11.24 -22.91 -42.54
CA SER A 17 -11.83 -22.55 -41.24
C SER A 17 -11.12 -21.29 -40.72
N MET A 18 -11.79 -20.16 -40.81
CA MET A 18 -11.42 -18.98 -40.03
C MET A 18 -11.67 -19.27 -38.55
N LEU A 19 -10.65 -19.80 -37.90
CA LEU A 19 -10.56 -19.71 -36.44
C LEU A 19 -10.37 -18.25 -36.10
N SER A 20 -11.46 -17.58 -35.70
CA SER A 20 -11.36 -16.29 -34.99
C SER A 20 -10.52 -16.57 -33.74
N SER A 21 -9.28 -16.12 -33.73
CA SER A 21 -8.51 -16.02 -32.51
C SER A 21 -9.28 -15.05 -31.61
N ALA A 22 -10.06 -15.57 -30.69
CA ALA A 22 -10.47 -14.83 -29.52
C ALA A 22 -9.15 -14.42 -28.84
N GLY A 23 -8.69 -13.20 -29.10
CA GLY A 23 -7.51 -12.66 -28.48
C GLY A 23 -7.71 -12.79 -26.96
N ASN A 24 -6.74 -13.41 -26.29
CA ASN A 24 -6.68 -13.39 -24.84
C ASN A 24 -6.94 -11.94 -24.42
N PRO A 25 -7.91 -11.66 -23.52
CA PRO A 25 -8.15 -10.29 -23.08
C PRO A 25 -6.81 -9.76 -22.55
N SER A 26 -6.27 -8.72 -23.19
CA SER A 26 -5.02 -8.12 -22.74
C SER A 26 -5.22 -7.64 -21.31
N ALA A 27 -4.35 -8.04 -20.41
CA ALA A 27 -4.38 -7.63 -19.00
C ALA A 27 -4.58 -6.10 -18.87
N ARG A 28 -5.52 -5.68 -18.04
CA ARG A 28 -5.88 -4.27 -17.83
C ARG A 28 -5.42 -3.81 -16.48
N THR A 29 -4.80 -2.65 -16.43
CA THR A 29 -4.34 -2.06 -15.18
C THR A 29 -5.23 -0.88 -14.81
N PHE A 30 -5.71 -0.89 -13.56
CA PHE A 30 -6.53 0.17 -12.99
C PHE A 30 -5.84 0.78 -11.76
N VAL A 31 -6.00 2.08 -11.61
CA VAL A 31 -5.50 2.88 -10.49
C VAL A 31 -6.70 3.44 -9.74
N TYR A 32 -6.76 3.18 -8.44
CA TYR A 32 -7.76 3.71 -7.51
C TYR A 32 -7.11 4.71 -6.57
N VAL A 33 -7.72 5.87 -6.43
CA VAL A 33 -7.21 6.94 -5.57
C VAL A 33 -8.32 7.41 -4.65
N SER A 34 -8.13 7.26 -3.34
CA SER A 34 -9.05 7.83 -2.36
C SER A 34 -8.77 9.31 -2.17
N ALA A 35 -9.84 10.10 -2.15
CA ALA A 35 -9.84 11.54 -2.00
C ALA A 35 -10.69 11.91 -0.77
N ALA A 36 -10.03 12.08 0.40
CA ALA A 36 -10.70 12.19 1.69
C ALA A 36 -11.61 13.41 1.81
N THR A 37 -11.18 14.55 1.28
CA THR A 37 -11.94 15.80 1.33
C THR A 37 -13.20 15.72 0.44
N ALA A 38 -13.03 15.18 -0.76
CA ALA A 38 -14.14 15.00 -1.69
C ALA A 38 -15.08 13.85 -1.30
N GLY A 39 -14.60 12.87 -0.53
CA GLY A 39 -15.35 11.67 -0.18
C GLY A 39 -15.45 10.67 -1.33
N ALA A 40 -14.51 10.69 -2.26
CA ALA A 40 -14.58 9.94 -3.50
C ALA A 40 -13.41 8.97 -3.67
N ILE A 41 -13.63 7.92 -4.46
CA ILE A 41 -12.56 7.07 -4.99
C ILE A 41 -12.54 7.26 -6.50
N ASP A 42 -11.48 7.87 -7.01
CA ASP A 42 -11.27 8.07 -8.43
C ASP A 42 -10.64 6.83 -9.06
N THR A 43 -11.17 6.41 -10.19
CA THR A 43 -10.67 5.26 -10.96
C THR A 43 -10.08 5.71 -12.27
N TYR A 44 -8.89 5.20 -12.60
CA TYR A 44 -8.21 5.41 -13.87
C TYR A 44 -7.85 4.07 -14.49
N SER A 45 -7.89 3.98 -15.80
CA SER A 45 -7.17 2.94 -16.54
C SER A 45 -5.75 3.43 -16.84
N MET A 46 -4.77 2.56 -16.66
CA MET A 46 -3.36 2.83 -16.97
C MET A 46 -2.98 2.10 -18.25
N ASP A 47 -2.42 2.80 -19.20
CA ASP A 47 -1.79 2.19 -20.38
C ASP A 47 -0.53 1.44 -19.93
N ALA A 48 -0.50 0.13 -20.17
CA ALA A 48 0.58 -0.74 -19.71
C ALA A 48 1.94 -0.46 -20.37
N LYS A 49 1.99 0.24 -21.51
CA LYS A 49 3.24 0.56 -22.23
C LYS A 49 3.79 1.93 -21.85
N THR A 50 2.91 2.91 -21.69
CA THR A 50 3.28 4.32 -21.50
C THR A 50 3.12 4.81 -20.07
N GLY A 51 2.32 4.11 -19.24
CA GLY A 51 1.95 4.57 -17.90
C GLY A 51 0.91 5.69 -17.89
N SER A 52 0.43 6.15 -19.07
CA SER A 52 -0.56 7.22 -19.13
C SER A 52 -1.89 6.79 -18.50
N LEU A 53 -2.54 7.73 -17.80
CA LEU A 53 -3.82 7.49 -17.14
C LEU A 53 -4.98 8.08 -17.94
N LYS A 54 -6.09 7.35 -17.96
CA LYS A 54 -7.38 7.85 -18.43
C LYS A 54 -8.41 7.67 -17.33
N ARG A 55 -9.05 8.76 -16.89
CA ARG A 55 -10.11 8.69 -15.87
C ARG A 55 -11.28 7.86 -16.40
N VAL A 56 -11.72 6.90 -15.59
CA VAL A 56 -12.83 5.98 -15.88
C VAL A 56 -14.08 6.42 -15.16
N SER A 57 -13.99 6.64 -13.85
CA SER A 57 -15.12 6.93 -12.98
C SER A 57 -14.66 7.58 -11.68
N SER A 58 -15.63 8.02 -10.90
CA SER A 58 -15.47 8.40 -9.50
C SER A 58 -16.61 7.75 -8.73
N PHE A 59 -16.28 7.06 -7.64
CA PHE A 59 -17.23 6.40 -6.74
C PHE A 59 -17.43 7.27 -5.49
N ASP A 60 -18.68 7.60 -5.14
CA ASP A 60 -19.00 8.31 -3.90
C ASP A 60 -18.90 7.34 -2.72
N ALA A 61 -17.80 7.42 -1.97
CA ALA A 61 -17.50 6.55 -0.84
C ALA A 61 -17.90 7.19 0.51
N GLY A 62 -18.09 8.49 0.53
CA GLY A 62 -18.29 9.27 1.75
C GLY A 62 -17.02 9.95 2.26
N LYS A 63 -17.20 11.00 3.04
CA LYS A 63 -16.10 11.84 3.57
C LYS A 63 -15.09 11.03 4.38
N MET A 64 -13.84 11.44 4.30
CA MET A 64 -12.70 10.81 4.99
C MET A 64 -12.44 9.37 4.54
N VAL A 65 -12.78 9.01 3.29
CA VAL A 65 -12.26 7.78 2.67
C VAL A 65 -10.74 7.90 2.55
N MET A 66 -10.00 6.96 3.15
CA MET A 66 -8.55 7.06 3.20
C MET A 66 -7.86 5.73 2.84
N PRO A 67 -7.47 4.84 3.79
CA PRO A 67 -6.73 3.68 3.38
C PRO A 67 -7.62 2.70 2.60
N MET A 68 -7.00 2.09 1.61
CA MET A 68 -7.61 1.05 0.79
C MET A 68 -6.65 -0.12 0.66
N THR A 69 -7.19 -1.29 0.34
CA THR A 69 -6.39 -2.45 -0.07
C THR A 69 -7.19 -3.33 -1.03
N VAL A 70 -6.53 -3.89 -2.02
CA VAL A 70 -7.14 -4.83 -2.98
C VAL A 70 -7.19 -6.23 -2.36
N SER A 71 -8.29 -6.95 -2.57
CA SER A 71 -8.40 -8.36 -2.15
C SER A 71 -7.37 -9.26 -2.83
N ALA A 72 -6.99 -10.35 -2.19
CA ALA A 72 -5.99 -11.28 -2.72
C ALA A 72 -6.38 -11.85 -4.10
N ASP A 73 -7.66 -12.06 -4.33
CA ASP A 73 -8.23 -12.53 -5.63
C ASP A 73 -8.46 -11.39 -6.63
N LYS A 74 -8.18 -10.14 -6.25
CA LYS A 74 -8.33 -8.92 -7.06
C LYS A 74 -9.76 -8.60 -7.50
N LYS A 75 -10.76 -9.16 -6.84
CA LYS A 75 -12.17 -8.91 -7.17
C LYS A 75 -12.76 -7.74 -6.39
N HIS A 76 -12.17 -7.40 -5.25
CA HIS A 76 -12.67 -6.37 -4.35
C HIS A 76 -11.61 -5.34 -3.99
N LEU A 77 -12.07 -4.14 -3.71
CA LEU A 77 -11.32 -3.08 -3.06
C LEU A 77 -11.97 -2.83 -1.70
N TYR A 78 -11.19 -2.95 -0.62
CA TYR A 78 -11.65 -2.58 0.73
C TYR A 78 -11.23 -1.14 1.00
N ALA A 79 -12.19 -0.29 1.34
CA ALA A 79 -11.97 1.13 1.58
C ALA A 79 -12.48 1.55 2.96
N VAL A 80 -11.62 2.18 3.75
CA VAL A 80 -11.94 2.60 5.11
C VAL A 80 -12.45 4.03 5.13
N ILE A 81 -13.58 4.24 5.82
CA ILE A 81 -14.17 5.54 6.10
C ILE A 81 -13.81 5.93 7.53
N ARG A 82 -13.05 7.02 7.67
CA ARG A 82 -12.52 7.51 8.95
C ARG A 82 -13.38 8.60 9.61
N SER A 83 -14.52 8.94 9.03
CA SER A 83 -15.58 9.71 9.70
C SER A 83 -16.55 8.77 10.38
N GLN A 84 -17.16 9.23 11.49
CA GLN A 84 -18.19 8.44 12.19
C GLN A 84 -19.48 8.33 11.36
N PRO A 85 -20.14 7.16 11.37
CA PRO A 85 -19.72 5.92 11.98
C PRO A 85 -18.55 5.30 11.19
N TYR A 86 -17.48 4.86 11.92
CA TYR A 86 -16.32 4.24 11.30
C TYR A 86 -16.70 2.91 10.64
N ARG A 87 -16.28 2.70 9.40
CA ARG A 87 -16.67 1.53 8.62
C ARG A 87 -15.67 1.21 7.53
N VAL A 88 -15.72 -0.02 7.06
CA VAL A 88 -15.05 -0.46 5.84
C VAL A 88 -16.09 -0.83 4.78
N LEU A 89 -15.87 -0.34 3.57
CA LEU A 89 -16.67 -0.69 2.39
C LEU A 89 -16.00 -1.86 1.69
N THR A 90 -16.76 -2.86 1.28
CA THR A 90 -16.32 -3.86 0.29
C THR A 90 -16.89 -3.43 -1.06
N LEU A 91 -16.01 -3.11 -1.99
CA LEU A 91 -16.35 -2.62 -3.32
C LEU A 91 -15.94 -3.66 -4.35
N ALA A 92 -16.88 -4.18 -5.13
CA ALA A 92 -16.58 -5.05 -6.26
C ALA A 92 -15.89 -4.26 -7.37
N ILE A 93 -14.90 -4.87 -7.99
CA ILE A 93 -14.17 -4.33 -9.14
C ILE A 93 -14.69 -4.98 -10.40
N ASP A 94 -15.28 -4.20 -11.30
CA ASP A 94 -15.65 -4.67 -12.64
C ASP A 94 -14.37 -4.95 -13.44
N PRO A 95 -14.09 -6.19 -13.84
CA PRO A 95 -12.82 -6.53 -14.48
C PRO A 95 -12.67 -5.94 -15.89
N ALA A 96 -13.76 -5.58 -16.54
CA ALA A 96 -13.74 -5.00 -17.88
C ALA A 96 -13.49 -3.49 -17.87
N THR A 97 -14.01 -2.79 -16.86
CA THR A 97 -14.01 -1.33 -16.81
C THR A 97 -13.25 -0.74 -15.63
N GLY A 98 -12.97 -1.54 -14.58
CA GLY A 98 -12.40 -1.07 -13.32
C GLY A 98 -13.41 -0.30 -12.44
N LYS A 99 -14.66 -0.14 -12.85
CA LYS A 99 -15.66 0.57 -12.06
C LYS A 99 -15.94 -0.14 -10.75
N LEU A 100 -16.19 0.64 -9.71
CA LEU A 100 -16.50 0.15 -8.37
C LEU A 100 -18.00 0.12 -8.13
N SER A 101 -18.47 -0.93 -7.43
CA SER A 101 -19.83 -1.03 -6.91
C SER A 101 -19.80 -1.56 -5.48
N GLN A 102 -20.58 -0.97 -4.57
CA GLN A 102 -20.62 -1.39 -3.17
C GLN A 102 -21.39 -2.70 -3.02
N GLU A 103 -20.80 -3.69 -2.36
CA GLU A 103 -21.45 -4.97 -2.06
C GLU A 103 -21.71 -5.15 -0.56
N ALA A 104 -20.81 -4.63 0.30
CA ALA A 104 -20.98 -4.74 1.75
C ALA A 104 -20.40 -3.53 2.48
N VAL A 105 -20.87 -3.36 3.71
CA VAL A 105 -20.35 -2.39 4.69
C VAL A 105 -20.22 -3.11 6.03
N ALA A 106 -19.08 -2.97 6.68
CA ALA A 106 -18.88 -3.48 8.02
C ALA A 106 -18.42 -2.38 8.97
N ALA A 107 -18.86 -2.44 10.22
CA ALA A 107 -18.45 -1.50 11.25
C ALA A 107 -16.97 -1.70 11.63
N LEU A 108 -16.27 -0.59 11.87
CA LEU A 108 -14.93 -0.58 12.43
C LEU A 108 -14.95 -0.07 13.87
N PRO A 109 -14.06 -0.60 14.73
CA PRO A 109 -14.06 -0.25 16.15
C PRO A 109 -13.51 1.15 16.41
N ASP A 110 -12.87 1.76 15.40
CA ASP A 110 -12.23 3.07 15.52
C ASP A 110 -11.89 3.67 14.15
N SER A 111 -11.33 4.89 14.15
CA SER A 111 -10.72 5.50 12.97
C SER A 111 -9.42 4.77 12.63
N MET A 112 -9.40 4.07 11.47
CA MET A 112 -8.29 3.24 11.04
C MET A 112 -7.53 3.90 9.88
N PRO A 113 -6.33 4.52 10.10
CA PRO A 113 -5.51 5.10 9.04
C PRO A 113 -4.76 4.07 8.19
N TYR A 114 -4.84 2.79 8.51
CA TYR A 114 -4.20 1.72 7.75
C TYR A 114 -5.09 0.50 7.64
N VAL A 115 -5.03 -0.15 6.48
CA VAL A 115 -5.71 -1.41 6.19
C VAL A 115 -4.83 -2.27 5.26
N SER A 116 -4.80 -3.56 5.52
CA SER A 116 -4.15 -4.53 4.64
C SER A 116 -4.86 -5.89 4.70
N THR A 117 -4.54 -6.76 3.74
CA THR A 117 -4.97 -8.16 3.73
C THR A 117 -3.76 -9.08 3.76
N GLY A 118 -3.91 -10.26 4.36
CA GLY A 118 -2.92 -11.32 4.22
C GLY A 118 -3.09 -12.09 2.89
N PRO A 119 -2.08 -12.89 2.48
CA PRO A 119 -2.11 -13.65 1.23
C PRO A 119 -3.23 -14.68 1.14
N SER A 120 -3.77 -15.14 2.29
CA SER A 120 -4.94 -16.02 2.31
C SER A 120 -6.22 -15.36 1.83
N GLY A 121 -6.30 -14.02 1.84
CA GLY A 121 -7.50 -13.25 1.53
C GLY A 121 -8.66 -13.46 2.50
N ARG A 122 -8.39 -13.98 3.71
CA ARG A 122 -9.42 -14.35 4.70
C ARG A 122 -9.50 -13.40 5.88
N LEU A 123 -8.53 -12.50 6.00
CA LEU A 123 -8.43 -11.56 7.11
C LEU A 123 -8.11 -10.16 6.59
N LEU A 124 -8.79 -9.18 7.16
CA LEU A 124 -8.50 -7.77 7.03
C LEU A 124 -7.83 -7.30 8.32
N PHE A 125 -6.65 -6.72 8.17
CA PHE A 125 -5.90 -6.14 9.28
C PHE A 125 -6.05 -4.63 9.25
N THR A 126 -6.25 -4.02 10.42
CA THR A 126 -6.40 -2.56 10.56
C THR A 126 -5.63 -2.05 11.77
N ALA A 127 -5.14 -0.81 11.69
CA ALA A 127 -4.45 -0.13 12.78
C ALA A 127 -5.12 1.21 13.07
N SER A 128 -5.33 1.55 14.35
CA SER A 128 -5.88 2.81 14.81
C SER A 128 -4.84 3.66 15.50
N TYR A 129 -4.58 4.83 14.90
CA TYR A 129 -3.62 5.79 15.41
C TYR A 129 -4.09 6.45 16.71
N GLY A 130 -5.31 6.99 16.72
CA GLY A 130 -5.88 7.64 17.89
C GLY A 130 -6.36 6.67 18.97
N GLY A 131 -6.74 5.45 18.56
CA GLY A 131 -7.24 4.43 19.46
C GLY A 131 -6.18 3.51 20.05
N ASN A 132 -4.91 3.61 19.63
CA ASN A 132 -3.80 2.81 20.13
C ASN A 132 -4.11 1.29 20.09
N LYS A 133 -4.60 0.82 18.96
CA LYS A 133 -5.04 -0.58 18.81
C LYS A 133 -4.88 -1.06 17.38
N ILE A 134 -4.84 -2.36 17.22
CA ILE A 134 -5.00 -3.05 15.95
C ILE A 134 -6.24 -3.93 16.03
N ALA A 135 -6.86 -4.20 14.89
CA ALA A 135 -7.99 -5.11 14.81
C ALA A 135 -7.88 -6.03 13.60
N VAL A 136 -8.42 -7.24 13.76
CA VAL A 136 -8.52 -8.27 12.73
C VAL A 136 -10.01 -8.51 12.46
N LEU A 137 -10.42 -8.38 11.21
CA LEU A 137 -11.78 -8.66 10.76
C LEU A 137 -11.78 -9.86 9.81
N PRO A 138 -12.81 -10.71 9.84
CA PRO A 138 -12.93 -11.81 8.90
C PRO A 138 -13.34 -11.30 7.52
N ILE A 139 -12.79 -11.91 6.48
CA ILE A 139 -13.24 -11.80 5.08
C ILE A 139 -13.93 -13.12 4.73
N GLY A 140 -15.19 -13.06 4.29
CA GLY A 140 -15.99 -14.19 3.87
C GLY A 140 -15.38 -14.95 2.68
N ARG A 141 -15.90 -16.14 2.37
CA ARG A 141 -15.49 -16.89 1.17
C ARG A 141 -15.89 -16.18 -0.13
N ASP A 142 -16.90 -15.36 -0.04
CA ASP A 142 -17.40 -14.47 -1.08
C ASP A 142 -16.56 -13.18 -1.22
N GLY A 143 -15.55 -12.96 -0.38
CA GLY A 143 -14.71 -11.77 -0.37
C GLY A 143 -15.31 -10.60 0.41
N LEU A 144 -16.46 -10.75 1.04
CA LEU A 144 -17.10 -9.68 1.77
C LEU A 144 -16.53 -9.56 3.19
N VAL A 145 -16.29 -8.33 3.64
CA VAL A 145 -16.03 -8.04 5.06
C VAL A 145 -17.37 -7.91 5.75
N THR A 146 -17.62 -8.81 6.70
CA THR A 146 -18.85 -8.84 7.48
C THR A 146 -18.66 -8.17 8.83
N ASP A 147 -19.77 -7.78 9.47
CA ASP A 147 -19.73 -7.28 10.84
C ASP A 147 -19.20 -8.34 11.78
N GLY A 148 -18.46 -7.87 12.77
CA GLY A 148 -17.81 -8.70 13.77
C GLY A 148 -16.29 -8.62 13.70
N ILE A 149 -15.70 -8.10 14.78
CA ILE A 149 -14.27 -8.04 14.99
C ILE A 149 -13.82 -9.40 15.50
N ARG A 150 -12.92 -10.07 14.77
CA ARG A 150 -12.35 -11.34 15.22
C ARG A 150 -11.45 -11.14 16.43
N GLN A 151 -10.64 -10.09 16.39
CA GLN A 151 -9.71 -9.77 17.46
C GLN A 151 -9.43 -8.26 17.47
N MET A 152 -9.30 -7.72 18.67
CA MET A 152 -8.81 -6.37 18.90
C MET A 152 -7.71 -6.42 19.96
N ILE A 153 -6.54 -5.85 19.63
CA ILE A 153 -5.38 -5.83 20.51
C ILE A 153 -5.07 -4.36 20.82
N LEU A 154 -5.06 -4.03 22.13
CA LEU A 154 -4.53 -2.74 22.57
C LEU A 154 -3.01 -2.77 22.45
N THR A 155 -2.46 -1.71 21.88
CA THR A 155 -1.04 -1.57 21.62
C THR A 155 -0.45 -0.39 22.39
N GLY A 156 0.81 -0.12 22.21
CA GLY A 156 1.40 1.17 22.58
C GLY A 156 0.81 2.32 21.76
N ARG A 157 1.36 3.52 21.93
CA ARG A 157 0.83 4.75 21.34
C ARG A 157 0.92 4.76 19.81
N ASN A 158 -0.16 5.23 19.17
CA ASN A 158 -0.24 5.57 17.75
C ASN A 158 0.10 4.39 16.84
N ALA A 159 -0.64 3.27 16.95
CA ALA A 159 -0.56 2.19 15.99
C ALA A 159 -0.85 2.73 14.58
N HIS A 160 0.09 2.54 13.63
CA HIS A 160 -0.02 3.23 12.34
C HIS A 160 -0.17 2.30 11.15
N SER A 161 0.54 1.19 11.10
CA SER A 161 0.44 0.21 10.02
C SER A 161 0.48 -1.22 10.55
N ILE A 162 -0.05 -2.15 9.77
CA ILE A 162 -0.04 -3.58 10.05
C ILE A 162 0.00 -4.35 8.74
N VAL A 163 0.97 -5.25 8.59
CA VAL A 163 1.17 -6.06 7.39
C VAL A 163 1.55 -7.49 7.74
N SER A 164 1.18 -8.45 6.91
CA SER A 164 1.71 -9.81 7.00
C SER A 164 2.98 -9.97 6.18
N ASP A 165 3.78 -10.95 6.55
CA ASP A 165 4.83 -11.47 5.67
C ASP A 165 4.22 -12.13 4.42
N ARG A 166 5.06 -12.50 3.44
CA ARG A 166 4.59 -13.09 2.18
C ARG A 166 3.95 -14.47 2.33
N THR A 167 4.25 -15.17 3.42
CA THR A 167 3.65 -16.46 3.72
C THR A 167 2.30 -16.34 4.43
N GLY A 168 2.00 -15.17 5.02
CA GLY A 168 0.84 -14.93 5.87
C GLY A 168 0.95 -15.54 7.26
N ARG A 169 2.13 -16.05 7.63
CA ARG A 169 2.37 -16.67 8.93
C ARG A 169 2.73 -15.65 10.02
N TYR A 170 3.41 -14.59 9.64
CA TYR A 170 3.86 -13.56 10.54
C TYR A 170 3.22 -12.23 10.21
N VAL A 171 2.95 -11.42 11.24
CA VAL A 171 2.34 -10.11 11.09
C VAL A 171 3.11 -9.09 11.92
N PHE A 172 3.36 -7.94 11.31
CA PHE A 172 4.11 -6.84 11.92
C PHE A 172 3.24 -5.60 11.99
N ALA A 173 3.31 -4.87 13.11
CA ALA A 173 2.59 -3.61 13.26
C ALA A 173 3.50 -2.55 13.86
N THR A 174 3.38 -1.30 13.39
CA THR A 174 4.15 -0.18 13.89
C THR A 174 3.37 0.61 14.93
N ASN A 175 4.05 1.01 16.01
CA ASN A 175 3.54 1.98 16.99
C ASN A 175 4.41 3.22 16.95
N LEU A 176 3.96 4.24 16.20
CA LEU A 176 4.70 5.47 15.94
C LEU A 176 5.07 6.21 17.22
N GLY A 177 4.11 6.39 18.14
CA GLY A 177 4.33 7.14 19.37
C GLY A 177 5.06 6.37 20.47
N SER A 178 5.22 5.05 20.32
CA SER A 178 5.97 4.21 21.28
C SER A 178 7.32 3.75 20.74
N ASP A 179 7.67 4.12 19.50
CA ASP A 179 8.94 3.75 18.87
C ASP A 179 9.21 2.24 18.85
N VAL A 180 8.19 1.44 18.50
CA VAL A 180 8.31 -0.02 18.40
C VAL A 180 7.68 -0.58 17.15
N VAL A 181 8.16 -1.74 16.71
CA VAL A 181 7.54 -2.63 15.74
C VAL A 181 7.12 -3.90 16.46
N LEU A 182 5.82 -4.16 16.52
CA LEU A 182 5.24 -5.35 17.11
C LEU A 182 5.39 -6.55 16.17
N GLN A 183 5.60 -7.73 16.74
CA GLN A 183 5.79 -8.99 16.03
C GLN A 183 4.76 -10.02 16.50
N PHE A 184 4.03 -10.61 15.55
CA PHE A 184 2.99 -11.59 15.81
C PHE A 184 3.16 -12.85 14.96
N VAL A 185 2.70 -13.97 15.50
CA VAL A 185 2.43 -15.20 14.75
C VAL A 185 0.93 -15.27 14.50
N LEU A 186 0.53 -15.50 13.26
CA LEU A 186 -0.87 -15.73 12.92
C LEU A 186 -1.21 -17.21 13.12
N ASN A 187 -2.15 -17.49 14.01
CA ASN A 187 -2.70 -18.83 14.16
C ASN A 187 -3.61 -19.15 12.94
N PRO A 188 -3.27 -20.11 12.10
CA PRO A 188 -4.01 -20.37 10.86
C PRO A 188 -5.41 -20.98 11.09
N GLU A 189 -5.64 -21.61 12.23
CA GLU A 189 -6.92 -22.24 12.55
C GLU A 189 -7.92 -21.22 13.08
N THR A 190 -7.48 -20.36 13.99
CA THR A 190 -8.35 -19.37 14.61
C THR A 190 -8.37 -18.03 13.87
N GLY A 191 -7.33 -17.72 13.10
CA GLY A 191 -7.10 -16.41 12.46
C GLY A 191 -6.79 -15.33 13.50
N MET A 192 -6.30 -15.70 14.66
CA MET A 192 -5.90 -14.76 15.72
C MET A 192 -4.40 -14.53 15.71
N LEU A 193 -4.00 -13.31 16.08
CA LEU A 193 -2.62 -12.93 16.28
C LEU A 193 -2.18 -13.27 17.68
N GLU A 194 -1.06 -13.97 17.79
CA GLU A 194 -0.39 -14.28 19.06
C GLU A 194 0.95 -13.53 19.07
N ALA A 195 1.30 -12.93 20.22
CA ALA A 195 2.57 -12.23 20.35
C ALA A 195 3.74 -13.19 20.08
N ASN A 196 4.68 -12.76 19.25
CA ASN A 196 5.90 -13.54 19.01
C ASN A 196 6.87 -13.44 20.18
N ASP A 197 7.97 -14.15 20.11
CA ASP A 197 9.06 -14.08 21.11
C ASP A 197 10.38 -13.71 20.39
N PRO A 198 10.88 -12.47 20.59
CA PRO A 198 10.30 -11.36 21.36
C PRO A 198 9.04 -10.77 20.71
N PRO A 199 8.13 -10.14 21.50
CA PRO A 199 6.86 -9.61 20.98
C PRO A 199 7.03 -8.31 20.18
N GLU A 200 8.15 -7.63 20.31
CA GLU A 200 8.43 -6.36 19.66
C GLU A 200 9.93 -6.12 19.49
N ILE A 201 10.26 -5.19 18.60
CA ILE A 201 11.60 -4.62 18.46
C ILE A 201 11.50 -3.11 18.57
N ALA A 202 12.33 -2.51 19.45
CA ALA A 202 12.37 -1.06 19.62
C ALA A 202 13.16 -0.40 18.46
N THR A 203 12.68 0.77 18.02
CA THR A 203 13.45 1.70 17.19
C THR A 203 14.18 2.70 18.08
N LYS A 204 15.02 3.54 17.48
CA LYS A 204 15.60 4.64 18.25
C LYS A 204 14.50 5.60 18.72
N PRO A 205 14.61 6.14 19.96
CA PRO A 205 13.60 7.07 20.48
C PRO A 205 13.39 8.28 19.57
N GLY A 206 12.13 8.62 19.33
CA GLY A 206 11.73 9.74 18.48
C GLY A 206 11.80 9.47 16.99
N PHE A 207 12.01 8.23 16.55
CA PHE A 207 11.99 7.88 15.14
C PHE A 207 10.59 7.83 14.58
N GLY A 208 9.62 7.33 15.34
CA GLY A 208 8.23 7.23 14.94
C GLY A 208 7.99 6.28 13.77
N PRO A 209 8.13 4.96 13.96
CA PRO A 209 7.89 3.97 12.90
C PRO A 209 6.46 4.08 12.38
N ARG A 210 6.32 4.28 11.05
CA ARG A 210 5.04 4.60 10.41
C ARG A 210 4.57 3.51 9.47
N HIS A 211 5.00 3.54 8.21
CA HIS A 211 4.65 2.53 7.23
C HIS A 211 5.73 1.45 7.15
N ILE A 212 5.29 0.23 6.92
CA ILE A 212 6.11 -0.98 6.90
C ILE A 212 5.81 -1.78 5.63
N ILE A 213 6.85 -2.30 4.99
CA ILE A 213 6.73 -3.20 3.84
C ILE A 213 7.65 -4.40 4.00
N VAL A 214 7.23 -5.53 3.44
CA VAL A 214 8.03 -6.75 3.34
C VAL A 214 8.57 -6.88 1.92
N SER A 215 9.87 -7.19 1.80
CA SER A 215 10.52 -7.38 0.49
C SER A 215 9.86 -8.50 -0.33
N PRO A 216 9.94 -8.45 -1.67
CA PRO A 216 9.35 -9.50 -2.52
C PRO A 216 9.88 -10.91 -2.24
N ASP A 217 11.15 -11.04 -1.81
CA ASP A 217 11.80 -12.30 -1.47
C ASP A 217 11.53 -12.78 -0.03
N ASN A 218 10.74 -12.01 0.75
CA ASN A 218 10.39 -12.28 2.14
C ASN A 218 11.57 -12.34 3.13
N LYS A 219 12.72 -11.72 2.81
CA LYS A 219 13.92 -11.75 3.67
C LYS A 219 14.16 -10.45 4.42
N SER A 220 13.56 -9.36 3.96
CA SER A 220 13.75 -8.03 4.52
C SER A 220 12.41 -7.37 4.84
N VAL A 221 12.41 -6.59 5.91
CA VAL A 221 11.31 -5.70 6.28
C VAL A 221 11.87 -4.28 6.35
N TYR A 222 11.20 -3.34 5.70
CA TYR A 222 11.58 -1.93 5.70
C TYR A 222 10.52 -1.10 6.40
N VAL A 223 10.95 -0.25 7.32
CA VAL A 223 10.08 0.64 8.09
C VAL A 223 10.47 2.08 7.86
N LEU A 224 9.55 2.88 7.33
CA LEU A 224 9.74 4.33 7.22
C LEU A 224 9.34 4.99 8.53
N THR A 225 10.23 5.85 9.04
CA THR A 225 9.97 6.63 10.26
C THR A 225 9.42 8.00 9.91
N GLU A 226 8.26 8.37 10.48
CA GLU A 226 7.58 9.63 10.18
C GLU A 226 8.37 10.85 10.64
N LEU A 227 8.99 10.75 11.82
CA LEU A 227 9.53 11.91 12.53
C LEU A 227 10.96 12.23 12.16
N THR A 228 11.70 11.29 11.60
CA THR A 228 13.12 11.47 11.25
C THR A 228 13.43 11.14 9.80
N GLY A 229 12.46 10.57 9.05
CA GLY A 229 12.65 10.23 7.65
C GLY A 229 13.70 9.16 7.41
N HIS A 230 13.93 8.26 8.36
CA HIS A 230 14.80 7.10 8.15
C HIS A 230 14.01 5.93 7.59
N VAL A 231 14.64 5.13 6.75
CA VAL A 231 14.20 3.78 6.42
C VAL A 231 15.06 2.83 7.24
N ILE A 232 14.42 2.10 8.16
CA ILE A 232 15.07 1.05 8.94
C ILE A 232 14.92 -0.25 8.17
N HIS A 233 16.03 -0.91 7.89
CA HIS A 233 16.09 -2.24 7.29
C HIS A 233 16.25 -3.29 8.38
N TYR A 234 15.32 -4.23 8.42
CA TYR A 234 15.39 -5.41 9.26
C TYR A 234 15.56 -6.67 8.42
N ALA A 235 16.43 -7.56 8.84
CA ALA A 235 16.45 -8.94 8.37
C ALA A 235 15.30 -9.71 9.03
N LEU A 236 14.53 -10.44 8.24
CA LEU A 236 13.43 -11.30 8.71
C LEU A 236 13.93 -12.74 8.85
N ASP A 237 13.90 -13.26 10.07
CA ASP A 237 14.04 -14.71 10.29
C ASP A 237 12.73 -15.39 9.86
N THR A 238 12.72 -15.99 8.68
CA THR A 238 11.53 -16.60 8.08
C THR A 238 11.06 -17.87 8.80
N ALA A 239 11.90 -18.46 9.68
CA ALA A 239 11.52 -19.61 10.49
C ALA A 239 10.82 -19.19 11.79
N LYS A 240 11.22 -18.07 12.37
CA LYS A 240 10.73 -17.56 13.66
C LYS A 240 9.78 -16.37 13.52
N GLY A 241 9.83 -15.61 12.42
CA GLY A 241 9.08 -14.38 12.24
C GLY A 241 9.59 -13.22 13.08
N THR A 242 10.87 -13.23 13.43
CA THR A 242 11.51 -12.18 14.21
C THR A 242 12.35 -11.27 13.34
N LEU A 243 12.44 -10.00 13.73
CA LEU A 243 13.19 -8.97 13.05
C LEU A 243 14.51 -8.69 13.76
N SER A 244 15.56 -8.42 12.97
CA SER A 244 16.87 -7.95 13.47
C SER A 244 17.29 -6.74 12.67
N GLU A 245 17.57 -5.60 13.32
CA GLU A 245 17.99 -4.38 12.63
C GLU A 245 19.34 -4.59 11.95
N VAL A 246 19.40 -4.26 10.66
CA VAL A 246 20.62 -4.31 9.85
C VAL A 246 21.24 -2.93 9.74
N GLU A 247 20.40 -1.94 9.40
CA GLU A 247 20.81 -0.55 9.21
C GLU A 247 19.62 0.41 9.27
N SER A 248 19.95 1.70 9.31
CA SER A 248 18.98 2.78 9.24
C SER A 248 19.53 3.88 8.34
N VAL A 249 18.86 4.19 7.23
CA VAL A 249 19.34 5.09 6.18
C VAL A 249 18.36 6.27 6.04
N LYS A 250 18.87 7.51 5.99
CA LYS A 250 18.05 8.71 5.82
C LYS A 250 17.45 8.79 4.41
N SER A 251 16.17 9.11 4.31
CA SER A 251 15.49 9.48 3.07
C SER A 251 15.49 11.01 2.83
N VAL A 252 15.78 11.76 3.87
CA VAL A 252 15.84 13.23 3.85
C VAL A 252 17.28 13.67 3.92
N PRO A 253 17.82 14.38 2.91
CA PRO A 253 19.17 14.91 2.95
C PRO A 253 19.39 15.88 4.13
N ASP A 254 20.62 15.94 4.66
CA ASP A 254 20.95 16.80 5.80
C ASP A 254 20.81 18.31 5.46
N ASP A 255 20.97 18.67 4.20
CA ASP A 255 20.80 20.04 3.68
C ASP A 255 19.35 20.42 3.35
N ALA A 256 18.38 19.54 3.58
CA ALA A 256 16.97 19.83 3.35
C ALA A 256 16.40 20.90 4.32
N GLY A 257 17.13 21.26 5.35
CA GLY A 257 16.72 22.27 6.34
C GLY A 257 15.58 21.82 7.25
N LEU A 258 15.34 20.49 7.34
CA LEU A 258 14.30 19.95 8.20
C LEU A 258 14.85 19.49 9.56
N PHE A 259 14.04 19.67 10.57
CA PHE A 259 14.28 19.21 11.92
C PHE A 259 13.45 17.97 12.23
N PRO A 260 13.87 17.12 13.19
CA PRO A 260 13.05 15.99 13.61
C PRO A 260 11.62 16.39 13.97
N GLY A 261 10.65 15.62 13.53
CA GLY A 261 9.25 15.76 13.91
C GLY A 261 9.04 15.49 15.40
N ILE A 262 7.84 15.78 15.86
CA ILE A 262 7.45 15.58 17.25
C ILE A 262 6.30 14.57 17.25
N ALA A 263 6.42 13.51 18.04
CA ALA A 263 5.32 12.58 18.23
C ALA A 263 4.13 13.34 18.85
N PRO A 264 2.90 13.12 18.35
CA PRO A 264 1.72 13.70 18.99
C PRO A 264 1.68 13.31 20.46
N PRO A 265 1.15 14.17 21.34
CA PRO A 265 0.96 13.83 22.72
C PRO A 265 0.12 12.57 22.85
N ALA A 266 0.39 11.75 23.86
CA ALA A 266 -0.49 10.64 24.19
C ALA A 266 -1.91 11.18 24.37
N PRO A 267 -2.96 10.49 23.84
CA PRO A 267 -4.32 10.86 24.19
C PRO A 267 -4.44 10.86 25.71
N ALA A 268 -5.10 11.88 26.25
CA ALA A 268 -5.36 11.93 27.69
C ALA A 268 -6.02 10.61 28.11
N ALA A 269 -5.52 9.98 29.17
CA ALA A 269 -6.19 8.83 29.74
C ALA A 269 -7.65 9.23 30.02
N PHE A 270 -8.60 8.32 29.85
CA PHE A 270 -10.04 8.56 29.97
C PHE A 270 -10.45 9.31 31.28
N ASN A 271 -9.59 9.31 32.28
CA ASN A 271 -9.74 9.99 33.57
C ASN A 271 -8.60 10.95 33.89
N ALA A 272 -7.81 11.42 32.91
CA ALA A 272 -6.72 12.35 33.21
C ALA A 272 -7.27 13.72 33.53
N THR A 273 -7.01 14.20 34.74
CA THR A 273 -7.37 15.55 35.23
C THR A 273 -6.35 16.61 34.81
N ALA A 274 -5.20 16.20 34.28
CA ALA A 274 -4.15 17.13 33.83
C ALA A 274 -4.13 17.21 32.29
N PRO A 275 -4.00 18.41 31.70
CA PRO A 275 -3.81 18.57 30.27
C PRO A 275 -2.50 17.88 29.87
N VAL A 276 -2.54 17.11 28.78
CA VAL A 276 -1.33 16.59 28.17
C VAL A 276 -0.48 17.76 27.71
N ALA A 277 0.76 17.83 28.17
CA ALA A 277 1.69 18.87 27.72
C ALA A 277 1.90 18.71 26.20
N VAL A 278 1.35 19.64 25.43
CA VAL A 278 1.64 19.76 24.00
C VAL A 278 3.00 20.45 23.90
N GLN A 279 3.96 19.79 23.26
CA GLN A 279 5.23 20.46 22.97
C GLN A 279 4.93 21.66 22.05
N ALA A 280 5.36 22.86 22.47
CA ALA A 280 5.13 24.07 21.69
C ALA A 280 5.78 23.94 20.29
N ASP A 281 5.06 24.35 19.26
CA ASP A 281 5.62 24.48 17.92
C ASP A 281 6.73 25.54 17.97
N ASP A 282 7.95 25.14 17.63
CA ASP A 282 9.13 26.02 17.58
C ASP A 282 9.25 26.77 16.25
N GLY A 283 8.24 26.65 15.37
CA GLY A 283 8.17 27.30 14.05
C GLY A 283 9.17 26.77 13.02
N LYS A 284 9.92 25.72 13.36
CA LYS A 284 10.90 25.12 12.44
C LYS A 284 10.23 24.08 11.55
N PRO A 285 10.59 23.98 10.26
CA PRO A 285 10.07 22.95 9.39
C PRO A 285 10.51 21.56 9.87
N LYS A 286 9.54 20.66 10.03
CA LYS A 286 9.75 19.32 10.58
C LYS A 286 9.72 18.28 9.49
N VAL A 287 10.49 17.20 9.66
CA VAL A 287 10.35 15.99 8.87
C VAL A 287 8.96 15.41 9.11
N TRP A 288 8.31 15.05 8.03
CA TRP A 288 6.98 14.47 8.04
C TRP A 288 6.85 13.41 6.94
N ALA A 289 7.65 12.36 7.04
CA ALA A 289 7.67 11.27 6.07
C ALA A 289 6.33 10.50 6.09
N ALA A 290 5.95 9.89 4.96
CA ALA A 290 4.63 9.29 4.85
C ALA A 290 4.64 7.87 4.31
N ASP A 291 4.95 7.64 3.06
CA ASP A 291 4.73 6.34 2.41
C ASP A 291 6.02 5.72 1.91
N ILE A 292 5.98 4.41 1.74
CA ILE A 292 7.11 3.60 1.30
C ILE A 292 6.63 2.54 0.31
N GLY A 293 7.37 2.36 -0.77
CA GLY A 293 7.10 1.35 -1.78
C GLY A 293 8.38 0.71 -2.30
N ILE A 294 8.32 -0.56 -2.67
CA ILE A 294 9.43 -1.30 -3.26
C ILE A 294 8.99 -1.89 -4.62
N THR A 295 9.88 -1.89 -5.60
CA THR A 295 9.61 -2.51 -6.90
C THR A 295 9.39 -4.02 -6.78
N SER A 296 8.62 -4.61 -7.69
CA SER A 296 8.29 -6.04 -7.67
C SER A 296 9.51 -6.96 -7.78
N ASN A 297 10.61 -6.47 -8.38
CA ASN A 297 11.91 -7.15 -8.43
C ASN A 297 12.78 -6.92 -7.19
N GLY A 298 12.34 -6.08 -6.25
CA GLY A 298 13.05 -5.78 -5.01
C GLY A 298 14.30 -4.91 -5.15
N GLN A 299 14.54 -4.28 -6.31
CA GLN A 299 15.79 -3.56 -6.57
C GLN A 299 15.76 -2.08 -6.19
N PHE A 300 14.58 -1.46 -6.14
CA PHE A 300 14.43 -0.04 -5.85
C PHE A 300 13.33 0.20 -4.83
N LEU A 301 13.62 1.10 -3.90
CA LEU A 301 12.69 1.50 -2.85
C LEU A 301 12.50 3.02 -2.92
N TYR A 302 11.25 3.45 -2.71
CA TYR A 302 10.87 4.85 -2.74
C TYR A 302 10.13 5.24 -1.46
N THR A 303 10.37 6.46 -0.98
CA THR A 303 9.66 7.02 0.17
C THR A 303 9.17 8.43 -0.14
N THR A 304 8.13 8.88 0.56
CA THR A 304 7.65 10.28 0.45
C THR A 304 7.94 11.07 1.70
N GLU A 305 8.20 12.36 1.52
CA GLU A 305 8.35 13.37 2.57
C GLU A 305 7.39 14.53 2.28
N ARG A 306 6.49 14.82 3.25
CA ARG A 306 5.35 15.73 3.03
C ARG A 306 5.70 17.20 3.15
N THR A 307 6.67 17.59 3.99
CA THR A 307 7.04 18.99 4.22
C THR A 307 7.72 19.59 3.00
N THR A 308 8.65 18.85 2.39
CA THR A 308 9.37 19.29 1.19
C THR A 308 8.72 18.82 -0.11
N SER A 309 7.68 17.98 -0.02
CA SER A 309 6.97 17.42 -1.17
C SER A 309 7.89 16.66 -2.12
N ARG A 310 8.59 15.65 -1.60
CA ARG A 310 9.58 14.88 -2.35
C ARG A 310 9.37 13.37 -2.26
N ILE A 311 9.87 12.68 -3.28
CA ILE A 311 10.05 11.22 -3.34
C ILE A 311 11.55 10.96 -3.30
N ALA A 312 12.00 10.16 -2.34
CA ALA A 312 13.38 9.68 -2.29
C ALA A 312 13.50 8.30 -2.97
N LEU A 313 14.62 8.07 -3.64
CA LEU A 313 14.99 6.80 -4.28
C LEU A 313 16.15 6.16 -3.53
N PHE A 314 16.00 4.87 -3.26
CA PHE A 314 17.07 3.99 -2.78
C PHE A 314 17.29 2.83 -3.74
N GLN A 315 18.54 2.47 -3.92
CA GLN A 315 18.94 1.19 -4.49
C GLN A 315 18.98 0.15 -3.37
N VAL A 316 18.47 -1.05 -3.66
CA VAL A 316 18.46 -2.20 -2.74
C VAL A 316 19.48 -3.20 -3.20
N ALA A 317 20.46 -3.53 -2.35
CA ALA A 317 21.51 -4.49 -2.67
C ALA A 317 20.93 -5.91 -2.81
N ALA A 318 21.21 -6.55 -3.93
CA ALA A 318 20.72 -7.90 -4.20
C ALA A 318 21.21 -8.91 -3.15
N GLY A 319 20.30 -9.71 -2.62
CA GLY A 319 20.57 -10.75 -1.63
C GLY A 319 20.80 -10.25 -0.20
N GLU A 320 21.27 -9.02 0.00
CA GLU A 320 21.52 -8.43 1.32
C GLU A 320 20.37 -7.51 1.78
N GLY A 321 19.63 -6.93 0.84
CA GLY A 321 18.54 -5.98 1.13
C GLY A 321 19.01 -4.61 1.63
N LYS A 322 20.32 -4.35 1.71
CA LYS A 322 20.89 -3.07 2.17
C LYS A 322 20.51 -1.92 1.24
N LEU A 323 20.30 -0.76 1.83
CA LEU A 323 19.85 0.44 1.16
C LEU A 323 21.00 1.41 0.87
N THR A 324 21.02 1.93 -0.34
CA THR A 324 21.85 3.07 -0.71
C THR A 324 20.95 4.20 -1.19
N TYR A 325 20.95 5.34 -0.49
CA TYR A 325 20.25 6.54 -0.94
C TYR A 325 20.87 7.02 -2.26
N VAL A 326 20.04 7.29 -3.25
CA VAL A 326 20.48 7.73 -4.57
C VAL A 326 20.18 9.21 -4.79
N THR A 327 18.92 9.61 -4.69
CA THR A 327 18.47 10.97 -4.95
C THR A 327 17.02 11.17 -4.46
N ASN A 328 16.50 12.38 -4.67
CA ASN A 328 15.08 12.67 -4.46
C ASN A 328 14.52 13.53 -5.59
N TYR A 329 13.20 13.48 -5.76
CA TYR A 329 12.46 14.17 -6.82
C TYR A 329 11.37 15.04 -6.20
N PRO A 330 11.12 16.26 -6.72
CA PRO A 330 9.90 17.00 -6.39
C PRO A 330 8.67 16.23 -6.92
N THR A 331 7.58 16.29 -6.17
CA THR A 331 6.32 15.65 -6.54
C THR A 331 5.12 16.49 -6.15
N GLU A 332 3.94 15.89 -6.04
CA GLU A 332 2.69 16.55 -5.65
C GLU A 332 2.77 17.11 -4.23
N GLN A 333 2.07 18.22 -3.97
CA GLN A 333 2.15 18.90 -2.68
C GLN A 333 1.60 18.03 -1.54
N GLN A 334 2.40 17.85 -0.48
CA GLN A 334 2.10 17.02 0.68
C GLN A 334 1.83 15.56 0.29
N PRO A 335 2.84 14.86 -0.28
CA PRO A 335 2.66 13.52 -0.82
C PRO A 335 2.46 12.50 0.30
N ARG A 336 1.23 12.00 0.44
CA ARG A 336 0.89 11.02 1.46
C ARG A 336 0.89 9.59 0.96
N GLY A 337 0.58 9.38 -0.31
CA GLY A 337 0.51 8.04 -0.90
C GLY A 337 1.28 7.94 -2.20
N ILE A 338 2.03 6.86 -2.34
CA ILE A 338 2.62 6.39 -3.58
C ILE A 338 2.26 4.92 -3.80
N ARG A 339 2.20 4.52 -5.06
CA ARG A 339 2.09 3.10 -5.40
C ARG A 339 2.86 2.80 -6.67
N ILE A 340 3.59 1.70 -6.65
CA ILE A 340 4.26 1.15 -7.83
C ILE A 340 3.31 0.15 -8.48
N ASP A 341 3.18 0.19 -9.81
CA ASP A 341 2.35 -0.75 -10.53
C ASP A 341 2.90 -2.18 -10.41
N PRO A 342 2.07 -3.22 -10.58
CA PRO A 342 2.51 -4.62 -10.41
C PRO A 342 3.65 -5.04 -11.33
N SER A 343 3.85 -4.37 -12.49
CA SER A 343 4.99 -4.62 -13.38
C SER A 343 6.30 -4.02 -12.89
N GLY A 344 6.26 -3.10 -11.91
CA GLY A 344 7.42 -2.37 -11.41
C GLY A 344 7.93 -1.28 -12.33
N ARG A 345 7.17 -0.89 -13.37
CA ARG A 345 7.62 0.09 -14.37
C ARG A 345 7.14 1.50 -14.13
N PHE A 346 6.08 1.68 -13.35
CA PHE A 346 5.48 2.98 -13.12
C PHE A 346 5.23 3.21 -11.63
N LEU A 347 5.45 4.45 -11.20
CA LEU A 347 5.09 4.91 -9.86
C LEU A 347 4.05 6.02 -10.00
N VAL A 348 2.95 5.91 -9.23
CA VAL A 348 1.92 6.94 -9.12
C VAL A 348 2.04 7.60 -7.76
N ALA A 349 2.00 8.92 -7.72
CA ALA A 349 2.05 9.73 -6.50
C ALA A 349 0.85 10.66 -6.39
N SER A 350 0.31 10.79 -5.18
CA SER A 350 -0.75 11.74 -4.82
C SER A 350 -0.29 12.68 -3.71
N GLY A 351 -0.84 13.89 -3.71
CA GLY A 351 -0.62 14.86 -2.65
C GLY A 351 -1.94 15.35 -2.05
N GLU A 352 -2.01 15.43 -0.72
CA GLU A 352 -3.22 15.84 -0.01
C GLU A 352 -3.65 17.28 -0.35
N LYS A 353 -2.69 18.11 -0.77
CA LYS A 353 -2.89 19.51 -1.17
C LYS A 353 -2.77 19.75 -2.68
N SER A 354 -2.67 18.69 -3.46
CA SER A 354 -2.66 18.76 -4.92
C SER A 354 -4.01 18.39 -5.51
N ASP A 355 -4.32 18.98 -6.66
CA ASP A 355 -5.47 18.63 -7.51
C ASP A 355 -5.08 17.68 -8.65
N ARG A 356 -3.87 17.12 -8.58
CA ARG A 356 -3.25 16.27 -9.59
C ARG A 356 -2.60 15.04 -8.99
N LEU A 357 -2.54 13.98 -9.79
CA LEU A 357 -1.66 12.82 -9.62
C LEU A 357 -0.47 12.97 -10.55
N SER A 358 0.71 12.59 -10.09
CA SER A 358 1.89 12.43 -10.94
C SER A 358 2.17 10.97 -11.22
N VAL A 359 2.47 10.65 -12.47
CA VAL A 359 2.95 9.33 -12.89
C VAL A 359 4.38 9.45 -13.36
N TYR A 360 5.22 8.53 -12.92
CA TYR A 360 6.63 8.43 -13.28
C TYR A 360 6.91 7.06 -13.88
N ALA A 361 7.71 7.02 -14.93
CA ALA A 361 8.34 5.79 -15.40
C ALA A 361 9.57 5.50 -14.54
N ILE A 362 9.75 4.24 -14.17
CA ILE A 362 10.90 3.74 -13.41
C ILE A 362 11.90 3.14 -14.38
N ASP A 363 13.11 3.70 -14.48
CA ASP A 363 14.19 3.08 -15.21
C ASP A 363 14.59 1.76 -14.55
N GLN A 364 14.54 0.67 -15.30
CA GLN A 364 14.70 -0.67 -14.75
C GLN A 364 16.15 -1.02 -14.36
N ALA A 365 17.12 -0.23 -14.78
CA ALA A 365 18.53 -0.42 -14.44
C ALA A 365 18.97 0.44 -13.24
N SER A 366 18.42 1.64 -13.10
CA SER A 366 18.87 2.63 -12.13
C SER A 366 17.80 3.05 -11.10
N GLY A 367 16.51 2.73 -11.34
CA GLY A 367 15.40 3.20 -10.52
C GLY A 367 15.05 4.68 -10.71
N VAL A 368 15.74 5.39 -11.60
CA VAL A 368 15.51 6.82 -11.83
C VAL A 368 14.09 7.06 -12.32
N LEU A 369 13.43 8.06 -11.73
CA LEU A 369 12.07 8.47 -12.07
C LEU A 369 12.07 9.48 -13.21
N THR A 370 11.32 9.18 -14.28
CA THR A 370 11.06 10.11 -15.39
C THR A 370 9.57 10.45 -15.43
N PRO A 371 9.16 11.72 -15.40
CA PRO A 371 7.75 12.11 -15.46
C PRO A 371 7.07 11.60 -16.73
N VAL A 372 5.92 10.94 -16.58
CA VAL A 372 5.02 10.52 -17.67
C VAL A 372 3.94 11.56 -17.90
N GLY A 373 3.30 12.01 -16.82
CA GLY A 373 2.22 12.97 -16.90
C GLY A 373 1.60 13.28 -15.54
N ARG A 374 0.75 14.32 -15.55
CA ARG A 374 -0.05 14.74 -14.37
C ARG A 374 -1.53 14.72 -14.74
N TYR A 375 -2.34 14.15 -13.88
CA TYR A 375 -3.76 13.87 -14.15
C TYR A 375 -4.65 14.47 -13.06
N PRO A 376 -5.80 15.09 -13.41
CA PRO A 376 -6.72 15.64 -12.42
C PRO A 376 -7.20 14.56 -11.44
N VAL A 377 -7.32 14.91 -10.18
CA VAL A 377 -7.83 14.08 -9.09
C VAL A 377 -8.70 14.91 -8.17
N ASN A 378 -9.65 14.28 -7.49
CA ASN A 378 -10.49 14.93 -6.49
C ASN A 378 -9.68 15.38 -5.25
N ALA A 379 -10.18 16.39 -4.55
CA ALA A 379 -9.50 17.04 -3.43
C ALA A 379 -9.24 16.09 -2.25
N GLY A 380 -8.04 16.17 -1.68
CA GLY A 380 -7.62 15.38 -0.55
C GLY A 380 -7.15 13.97 -0.93
N ALA A 381 -6.55 13.82 -2.12
CA ALA A 381 -5.97 12.56 -2.58
C ALA A 381 -4.87 12.08 -1.63
N ASN A 382 -5.00 10.84 -1.10
CA ASN A 382 -4.13 10.40 0.00
C ASN A 382 -3.71 8.94 -0.05
N TRP A 383 -4.40 8.07 -0.78
CA TRP A 383 -4.10 6.65 -0.89
C TRP A 383 -4.29 6.15 -2.31
N ILE A 384 -3.42 5.25 -2.74
CA ILE A 384 -3.43 4.71 -4.10
C ILE A 384 -3.36 3.19 -4.04
N GLU A 385 -4.21 2.53 -4.82
CA GLU A 385 -4.08 1.11 -5.14
C GLU A 385 -4.00 0.92 -6.64
N ILE A 386 -3.16 -0.03 -7.09
CA ILE A 386 -3.01 -0.37 -8.49
C ILE A 386 -3.18 -1.88 -8.66
N VAL A 387 -4.07 -2.27 -9.55
CA VAL A 387 -4.36 -3.68 -9.82
C VAL A 387 -4.30 -3.96 -11.32
N THR A 388 -3.67 -5.07 -11.66
CA THR A 388 -3.71 -5.61 -13.03
C THR A 388 -4.62 -6.83 -13.05
N LEU A 389 -5.66 -6.77 -13.87
CA LEU A 389 -6.69 -7.79 -14.05
C LEU A 389 -6.48 -8.50 -15.38
N PRO A 390 -6.84 -9.80 -15.50
CA PRO A 390 -6.72 -10.57 -16.72
C PRO A 390 -7.60 -10.06 -17.87
#